data_ff22a4fe1e0fdc3f3b4f77375c1216ca
#
_entry.id   ff22a4fe1e0fdc3f3b4f77375c1216ca
#
_cell.length_a   1.000
_cell.length_b   1.000
_cell.length_c   1.000
_cell.angle_alpha   90.00
_cell.angle_beta   90.00
_cell.angle_gamma   90.00
#
_symmetry.space_group_name_H-M   'P 1'
#
loop_
_entity.id
_entity.type
_entity.pdbx_description
1 polymer ?
#
loop_
_entity_poly.entity_id
_entity_poly.type
_entity_poly.pdbx_seq_one_letter_code
_entity_poly.pdbx_strand_id
1 'polypeptide(L)' 'MLKSDVIAYYGGVRAVAEALKLSTQAVTAWKSIIPEVNAWRIYSLTKGDLKINQALYE' A
#
# COMPACT_ATOMS: atom_id res chain seq x y z
N MET A 1 -6.20 -2.44 -3.83
CA MET A 1 -4.79 -2.16 -4.12
C MET A 1 -3.96 -3.38 -3.75
N LEU A 2 -3.13 -3.84 -4.64
CA LEU A 2 -2.33 -5.04 -4.40
C LEU A 2 -1.03 -4.68 -3.68
N LYS A 3 -0.66 -5.50 -2.69
CA LYS A 3 0.60 -5.34 -1.96
C LYS A 3 1.80 -5.32 -2.90
N SER A 4 1.82 -6.22 -3.90
CA SER A 4 2.92 -6.29 -4.86
C SER A 4 3.09 -4.99 -5.64
N ASP A 5 1.99 -4.34 -6.02
CA ASP A 5 2.05 -3.08 -6.74
C ASP A 5 2.64 -1.97 -5.88
N VAL A 6 2.25 -1.93 -4.61
CA VAL A 6 2.75 -0.93 -3.67
C VAL A 6 4.25 -1.10 -3.44
N ILE A 7 4.67 -2.33 -3.21
CA ILE A 7 6.09 -2.62 -2.99
C ILE A 7 6.92 -2.28 -4.22
N ALA A 8 6.42 -2.62 -5.40
CA ALA A 8 7.12 -2.30 -6.65
C ALA A 8 7.22 -0.78 -6.87
N TYR A 9 6.15 -0.06 -6.56
CA TYR A 9 6.13 1.40 -6.73
C TYR A 9 7.18 2.08 -5.83
N TYR A 10 7.25 1.69 -4.57
CA TYR A 10 8.16 2.32 -3.60
C TYR A 10 9.57 1.72 -3.64
N GLY A 11 9.74 0.55 -4.21
CA GLY A 11 11.03 -0.09 -4.33
C GLY A 11 11.40 -1.01 -3.16
N GLY A 12 10.44 -1.39 -2.33
CA GLY A 12 10.68 -2.36 -1.26
C GLY A 12 9.78 -2.13 -0.05
N VAL A 13 9.75 -3.13 0.82
CA VAL A 13 8.92 -3.09 2.04
C VAL A 13 9.33 -1.93 2.96
N ARG A 14 10.62 -1.72 3.13
CA ARG A 14 11.12 -0.66 4.00
C ARG A 14 10.70 0.73 3.51
N ALA A 15 10.76 0.93 2.20
CA ALA A 15 10.35 2.21 1.61
C ALA A 15 8.86 2.47 1.83
N VAL A 16 8.03 1.43 1.70
CA VAL A 16 6.60 1.52 1.97
C VAL A 16 6.35 1.88 3.44
N ALA A 17 7.05 1.19 4.34
CA ALA A 17 6.90 1.43 5.76
C ALA A 17 7.26 2.87 6.13
N GLU A 18 8.36 3.38 5.59
CA GLU A 18 8.79 4.76 5.85
C GLU A 18 7.77 5.76 5.31
N ALA A 19 7.24 5.52 4.12
CA ALA A 19 6.26 6.42 3.52
C ALA A 19 4.98 6.51 4.34
N LEU A 20 4.55 5.39 4.93
CA LEU A 20 3.33 5.32 5.72
C LEU A 20 3.58 5.50 7.21
N LYS A 21 4.82 5.64 7.62
CA LYS A 21 5.22 5.74 9.03
C LYS A 21 4.76 4.52 9.83
N LEU A 22 4.95 3.36 9.22
CA LEU A 22 4.65 2.06 9.83
C LEU A 22 5.93 1.27 10.03
N SER A 23 5.86 0.21 10.83
CA SER A 23 6.97 -0.73 10.92
C SER A 23 7.00 -1.62 9.67
N THR A 24 8.19 -2.17 9.35
CA THR A 24 8.30 -3.12 8.25
C THR A 24 7.47 -4.37 8.52
N GLN A 25 7.34 -4.74 9.80
CA GLN A 25 6.51 -5.88 10.20
C GLN A 25 5.04 -5.66 9.87
N ALA A 26 4.54 -4.44 10.07
CA ALA A 26 3.17 -4.12 9.73
C ALA A 26 2.91 -4.27 8.23
N VAL A 27 3.84 -3.79 7.40
CA VAL A 27 3.73 -3.93 5.94
C VAL A 27 3.82 -5.39 5.53
N THR A 28 4.75 -6.13 6.11
CA THR A 28 4.95 -7.54 5.80
C THR A 28 3.73 -8.38 6.18
N ALA A 29 3.01 -7.98 7.22
CA ALA A 29 1.83 -8.68 7.69
C ALA A 29 0.61 -8.50 6.77
N TRP A 30 0.65 -7.53 5.86
CA TRP A 30 -0.45 -7.36 4.91
C TRP A 30 -0.61 -8.60 4.05
N LYS A 31 -1.86 -8.93 3.74
CA LYS A 31 -2.19 -9.98 2.77
C LYS A 31 -1.98 -9.43 1.35
N SER A 32 -2.32 -10.24 0.34
CA SER A 32 -2.15 -9.85 -1.07
C SER A 32 -2.83 -8.53 -1.41
N ILE A 33 -3.95 -8.24 -0.75
CA ILE A 33 -4.69 -6.99 -0.89
C ILE A 33 -4.47 -6.19 0.40
N ILE A 34 -3.98 -4.96 0.27
CA ILE A 34 -3.68 -4.14 1.45
C ILE A 34 -4.98 -3.63 2.09
N PRO A 35 -4.96 -3.31 3.40
CA PRO A 35 -6.15 -2.77 4.06
C PRO A 35 -6.66 -1.50 3.39
N GLU A 36 -7.98 -1.33 3.33
CA GLU A 36 -8.59 -0.21 2.62
C GLU A 36 -8.12 1.14 3.13
N VAL A 37 -7.99 1.30 4.44
CA VAL A 37 -7.50 2.56 5.03
C VAL A 37 -6.12 2.91 4.48
N ASN A 38 -5.24 1.93 4.41
CA ASN A 38 -3.89 2.15 3.89
C ASN A 38 -3.91 2.38 2.37
N ALA A 39 -4.84 1.75 1.66
CA ALA A 39 -4.99 1.97 0.23
C ALA A 39 -5.34 3.43 -0.07
N TRP A 40 -6.26 4.02 0.69
CA TRP A 40 -6.60 5.43 0.54
C TRP A 40 -5.43 6.35 0.88
N ARG A 41 -4.65 6.01 1.91
CA ARG A 41 -3.46 6.78 2.25
C ARG A 41 -2.45 6.77 1.11
N ILE A 42 -2.22 5.59 0.53
CA ILE A 42 -1.27 5.43 -0.57
C ILE A 42 -1.77 6.15 -1.81
N TYR A 43 -3.05 6.06 -2.11
CA TYR A 43 -3.66 6.80 -3.22
C TYR A 43 -3.37 8.29 -3.08
N SER A 44 -3.57 8.83 -1.89
CA SER A 44 -3.33 10.23 -1.58
C SER A 44 -1.85 10.59 -1.69
N LEU A 45 -0.97 9.78 -1.09
CA LEU A 45 0.47 10.02 -1.08
C LEU A 45 1.08 9.96 -2.48
N THR A 46 0.57 9.09 -3.34
CA THR A 46 1.06 8.93 -4.70
C THR A 46 0.37 9.84 -5.70
N LYS A 47 -0.56 10.68 -5.22
CA LYS A 47 -1.36 11.57 -6.06
C LYS A 47 -2.07 10.81 -7.18
N GLY A 48 -2.58 9.64 -6.85
CA GLY A 48 -3.34 8.82 -7.78
C GLY A 48 -2.52 7.91 -8.70
N ASP A 49 -1.19 7.89 -8.56
CA ASP A 49 -0.35 6.98 -9.34
C ASP A 49 -0.72 5.53 -9.06
N LEU A 50 -0.96 5.19 -7.80
CA LEU A 50 -1.51 3.90 -7.41
C LEU A 50 -3.00 4.08 -7.16
N LYS A 51 -3.80 3.46 -8.02
CA LYS A 51 -5.25 3.62 -7.97
C LYS A 51 -5.90 2.51 -7.14
N ILE A 52 -7.05 2.83 -6.58
CA ILE A 52 -7.82 1.88 -5.80
C ILE A 52 -8.79 1.17 -6.73
N ASN A 53 -8.71 -0.17 -6.73
CA ASN A 53 -9.71 -0.99 -7.40
C ASN A 53 -10.78 -1.34 -6.37
N GLN A 54 -11.91 -0.66 -6.42
CA GLN A 54 -12.98 -0.84 -5.44
C GLN A 54 -13.53 -2.26 -5.42
N ALA A 55 -13.44 -2.97 -6.53
CA ALA A 55 -13.89 -4.36 -6.57
C ALA A 55 -13.15 -5.25 -5.59
N LEU A 56 -11.92 -4.90 -5.21
CA LEU A 56 -11.15 -5.66 -4.21
C LEU A 56 -11.66 -5.47 -2.79
N TYR A 57 -12.50 -4.46 -2.55
CA TYR A 57 -12.98 -4.10 -1.22
C TYR A 57 -14.49 -4.22 -1.06
N GLU A 58 -15.13 -4.80 -2.03
CA GLU A 58 -16.57 -5.05 -1.98
C GLU A 58 -16.93 -6.30 -1.18
#